data_58830d3625f0475de0fb8480acdb35bf
#
_entry.id   58830d3625f0475de0fb8480acdb35bf
#
_cell.length_a   1.000
_cell.length_b   1.000
_cell.length_c   1.000
_cell.angle_alpha   90.00
_cell.angle_beta   90.00
_cell.angle_gamma   90.00
#
_symmetry.space_group_name_H-M   'P 1'
#
loop_
_entity.id
_entity.type
_entity.pdbx_description
1 polymer ?
#
loop_
_entity_poly.entity_id
_entity_poly.type
_entity_poly.pdbx_seq_one_letter_code
_entity_poly.pdbx_strand_id
1 'polypeptide(L)'
;MRALLSLAIGSFGIGMTEFVVMGLLPNIARELVPGAWAASPDDAIAQAGWLISLYALGVVVGAPTIAGSVARFPRHRVMIVLAAALAFFTLLTVIAPTFELVAASRFLAGLPHGAYFGIGALVAADALGPGNRAKGVAFVLTGLTIANVVGVPLGTLLGQQVGWRAAFAVVTGIFLLATICIALFVPKHPGSPGRRLRDELRVFRIGQVWFALGIGAVGFGGFFAMYSYIAPMITDVAGQPEWSVSLVLVLVGLGMTIGNVVGGALADRNLRFWLSVGLIALAAASVGLALTAGWIASLVLFAFLVAFCGAALSPAIQTRLMDVAEDNQSIAAALNHSALNIGNSLGAFLGGLAIAA
;
A
#
# COMPACT_ATOMS: atom_id res chain seq x y z
N MET A 1 -14.92 19.42 -5.86
CA MET A 1 -15.15 18.53 -4.73
C MET A 1 -15.58 17.11 -5.17
N ARG A 2 -16.63 16.93 -6.00
CA ARG A 2 -17.08 15.57 -6.43
C ARG A 2 -16.00 14.73 -7.11
N ALA A 3 -15.20 15.34 -8.00
CA ALA A 3 -14.09 14.65 -8.66
C ALA A 3 -13.02 14.15 -7.66
N LEU A 4 -12.70 14.97 -6.66
CA LEU A 4 -11.73 14.60 -5.62
C LEU A 4 -12.24 13.43 -4.76
N LEU A 5 -13.53 13.47 -4.37
CA LEU A 5 -14.17 12.37 -3.65
C LEU A 5 -14.15 11.07 -4.46
N SER A 6 -14.40 11.14 -5.78
CA SER A 6 -14.33 9.95 -6.65
C SER A 6 -12.94 9.32 -6.63
N LEU A 7 -11.88 10.14 -6.67
CA LEU A 7 -10.51 9.67 -6.59
C LEU A 7 -10.17 9.10 -5.20
N ALA A 8 -10.66 9.73 -4.14
CA ALA A 8 -10.45 9.27 -2.76
C ALA A 8 -11.15 7.92 -2.49
N ILE A 9 -12.33 7.66 -3.09
CA ILE A 9 -13.01 6.35 -3.02
C ILE A 9 -12.13 5.25 -3.62
N GLY A 10 -11.51 5.50 -4.78
CA GLY A 10 -10.59 4.52 -5.36
C GLY A 10 -9.33 4.32 -4.52
N SER A 11 -8.77 5.39 -3.92
CA SER A 11 -7.65 5.29 -2.99
C SER A 11 -8.00 4.51 -1.73
N PHE A 12 -9.23 4.67 -1.23
CA PHE A 12 -9.76 3.85 -0.13
C PHE A 12 -9.83 2.37 -0.52
N GLY A 13 -10.35 2.05 -1.71
CA GLY A 13 -10.35 0.69 -2.24
C GLY A 13 -8.94 0.09 -2.38
N ILE A 14 -7.96 0.90 -2.81
CA ILE A 14 -6.56 0.49 -2.90
C ILE A 14 -6.00 0.15 -1.51
N GLY A 15 -6.21 1.01 -0.52
CA GLY A 15 -5.79 0.71 0.86
C GLY A 15 -6.42 -0.56 1.41
N MET A 16 -7.71 -0.77 1.16
CA MET A 16 -8.36 -2.01 1.57
C MET A 16 -7.78 -3.24 0.87
N THR A 17 -7.64 -3.23 -0.46
CA THR A 17 -7.14 -4.41 -1.18
C THR A 17 -5.70 -4.74 -0.84
N GLU A 18 -4.88 -3.76 -0.50
CA GLU A 18 -3.49 -3.95 -0.11
C GLU A 18 -3.36 -4.53 1.30
N PHE A 19 -4.08 -3.99 2.26
CA PHE A 19 -3.81 -4.26 3.68
C PHE A 19 -4.78 -5.25 4.34
N VAL A 20 -5.99 -5.43 3.84
CA VAL A 20 -6.96 -6.41 4.41
C VAL A 20 -6.42 -7.85 4.38
N VAL A 21 -5.63 -8.20 3.37
CA VAL A 21 -5.01 -9.51 3.28
C VAL A 21 -4.12 -9.84 4.47
N MET A 22 -3.45 -8.83 5.04
CA MET A 22 -2.52 -9.00 6.18
C MET A 22 -3.28 -9.39 7.47
N GLY A 23 -4.48 -8.83 7.67
CA GLY A 23 -5.37 -9.20 8.77
C GLY A 23 -6.07 -10.54 8.60
N LEU A 24 -6.14 -11.06 7.36
CA LEU A 24 -6.85 -12.31 7.01
C LEU A 24 -5.91 -13.43 6.56
N LEU A 25 -4.60 -13.25 6.71
CA LEU A 25 -3.60 -14.18 6.17
C LEU A 25 -3.80 -15.63 6.64
N PRO A 26 -4.06 -15.91 7.94
CA PRO A 26 -4.36 -17.28 8.41
C PRO A 26 -5.65 -17.86 7.80
N ASN A 27 -6.70 -17.03 7.65
CA ASN A 27 -7.97 -17.48 7.06
C ASN A 27 -7.81 -17.85 5.59
N ILE A 28 -7.02 -17.07 4.84
CA ILE A 28 -6.69 -17.30 3.43
C ILE A 28 -5.83 -18.57 3.29
N ALA A 29 -4.81 -18.72 4.13
CA ALA A 29 -3.93 -19.89 4.13
C ALA A 29 -4.72 -21.19 4.38
N ARG A 30 -5.58 -21.19 5.40
CA ARG A 30 -6.42 -22.35 5.76
C ARG A 30 -7.31 -22.81 4.60
N GLU A 31 -7.84 -21.88 3.82
CA GLU A 31 -8.75 -22.21 2.72
C GLU A 31 -8.03 -22.57 1.42
N LEU A 32 -6.97 -21.79 1.05
CA LEU A 32 -6.32 -21.96 -0.25
C LEU A 32 -5.24 -23.04 -0.27
N VAL A 33 -4.62 -23.34 0.88
CA VAL A 33 -3.54 -24.32 1.00
C VAL A 33 -3.80 -25.31 2.17
N PRO A 34 -4.96 -26.00 2.17
CA PRO A 34 -5.40 -26.84 3.30
C PRO A 34 -4.43 -27.98 3.60
N GLY A 35 -3.75 -28.53 2.60
CA GLY A 35 -2.74 -29.56 2.78
C GLY A 35 -1.51 -29.06 3.55
N ALA A 36 -0.99 -27.87 3.19
CA ALA A 36 0.09 -27.24 3.92
C ALA A 36 -0.35 -26.84 5.34
N TRP A 37 -1.57 -26.30 5.48
CA TRP A 37 -2.13 -25.92 6.77
C TRP A 37 -2.23 -27.12 7.75
N ALA A 38 -2.64 -28.29 7.26
CA ALA A 38 -2.74 -29.50 8.07
C ALA A 38 -1.36 -30.06 8.50
N ALA A 39 -0.34 -29.86 7.69
CA ALA A 39 1.04 -30.29 7.98
C ALA A 39 1.77 -29.31 8.91
N SER A 40 1.70 -28.01 8.58
CA SER A 40 2.33 -26.90 9.32
C SER A 40 1.57 -25.61 9.05
N PRO A 41 0.82 -25.06 10.02
CA PRO A 41 0.16 -23.77 9.87
C PRO A 41 1.13 -22.64 9.50
N ASP A 42 2.35 -22.64 10.07
CA ASP A 42 3.37 -21.62 9.82
C ASP A 42 3.84 -21.63 8.36
N ASP A 43 4.10 -22.81 7.78
CA ASP A 43 4.44 -22.95 6.36
C ASP A 43 3.29 -22.48 5.45
N ALA A 44 2.05 -22.78 5.82
CA ALA A 44 0.89 -22.34 5.06
C ALA A 44 0.71 -20.82 5.11
N ILE A 45 0.93 -20.19 6.27
CA ILE A 45 0.91 -18.73 6.43
C ILE A 45 2.04 -18.09 5.63
N ALA A 46 3.25 -18.65 5.69
CA ALA A 46 4.39 -18.20 4.90
C ALA A 46 4.10 -18.29 3.39
N GLN A 47 3.48 -19.41 2.95
CA GLN A 47 3.05 -19.56 1.55
C GLN A 47 1.99 -18.52 1.18
N ALA A 48 1.00 -18.25 2.03
CA ALA A 48 -0.01 -17.22 1.78
C ALA A 48 0.59 -15.81 1.71
N GLY A 49 1.70 -15.54 2.38
CA GLY A 49 2.46 -14.28 2.31
C GLY A 49 2.90 -13.92 0.89
N TRP A 50 3.03 -14.89 -0.03
CA TRP A 50 3.28 -14.61 -1.44
C TRP A 50 2.19 -13.78 -2.12
N LEU A 51 0.95 -13.84 -1.62
CA LEU A 51 -0.16 -13.03 -2.14
C LEU A 51 0.06 -11.53 -1.89
N ILE A 52 0.74 -11.19 -0.80
CA ILE A 52 1.16 -9.82 -0.47
C ILE A 52 2.33 -9.42 -1.36
N SER A 53 3.37 -10.26 -1.42
CA SER A 53 4.58 -10.01 -2.20
C SER A 53 4.28 -9.83 -3.69
N LEU A 54 3.42 -10.66 -4.27
CA LEU A 54 3.06 -10.59 -5.69
C LEU A 54 2.23 -9.35 -6.02
N TYR A 55 1.30 -8.94 -5.15
CA TYR A 55 0.59 -7.67 -5.31
C TYR A 55 1.57 -6.50 -5.31
N ALA A 56 2.46 -6.44 -4.34
CA ALA A 56 3.47 -5.39 -4.23
C ALA A 56 4.41 -5.37 -5.45
N LEU A 57 4.85 -6.53 -5.95
CA LEU A 57 5.61 -6.63 -7.20
C LEU A 57 4.81 -6.10 -8.41
N GLY A 58 3.51 -6.38 -8.46
CA GLY A 58 2.62 -5.81 -9.46
C GLY A 58 2.65 -4.28 -9.43
N VAL A 59 2.62 -3.66 -8.25
CA VAL A 59 2.73 -2.20 -8.09
C VAL A 59 4.09 -1.69 -8.57
N VAL A 60 5.18 -2.35 -8.18
CA VAL A 60 6.55 -1.99 -8.57
C VAL A 60 6.70 -1.97 -10.09
N VAL A 61 6.17 -2.97 -10.78
CA VAL A 61 6.20 -3.07 -12.24
C VAL A 61 5.22 -2.10 -12.90
N GLY A 62 4.01 -2.01 -12.37
CA GLY A 62 2.92 -1.25 -12.96
C GLY A 62 3.08 0.26 -12.84
N ALA A 63 3.61 0.76 -11.72
CA ALA A 63 3.76 2.19 -11.48
C ALA A 63 4.56 2.89 -12.59
N PRO A 64 5.81 2.51 -12.90
CA PRO A 64 6.57 3.17 -13.96
C PRO A 64 6.09 2.83 -15.37
N THR A 65 5.68 1.58 -15.62
CA THR A 65 5.34 1.10 -16.97
C THR A 65 3.98 1.63 -17.44
N ILE A 66 2.96 1.52 -16.60
CA ILE A 66 1.61 1.99 -16.95
C ILE A 66 1.58 3.51 -16.93
N ALA A 67 2.06 4.18 -15.86
CA ALA A 67 2.04 5.64 -15.80
C ALA A 67 2.73 6.28 -17.00
N GLY A 68 3.89 5.76 -17.40
CA GLY A 68 4.62 6.26 -18.57
C GLY A 68 3.93 5.99 -19.91
N SER A 69 3.34 4.79 -20.09
CA SER A 69 2.67 4.43 -21.36
C SER A 69 1.35 5.16 -21.58
N VAL A 70 0.63 5.51 -20.50
CA VAL A 70 -0.69 6.16 -20.60
C VAL A 70 -0.63 7.69 -20.54
N ALA A 71 0.53 8.30 -20.34
CA ALA A 71 0.69 9.76 -20.19
C ALA A 71 0.14 10.57 -21.39
N ARG A 72 0.13 10.00 -22.59
CA ARG A 72 -0.43 10.60 -23.83
C ARG A 72 -1.95 10.60 -23.91
N PHE A 73 -2.63 9.75 -23.15
CA PHE A 73 -4.08 9.61 -23.24
C PHE A 73 -4.81 10.59 -22.30
N PRO A 74 -6.11 10.90 -22.60
CA PRO A 74 -6.93 11.74 -21.74
C PRO A 74 -7.01 11.17 -20.32
N ARG A 75 -6.58 11.96 -19.32
CA ARG A 75 -6.43 11.51 -17.93
C ARG A 75 -7.72 10.93 -17.35
N HIS A 76 -8.89 11.52 -17.64
CA HIS A 76 -10.18 11.01 -17.16
C HIS A 76 -10.47 9.59 -17.66
N ARG A 77 -10.16 9.27 -18.94
CA ARG A 77 -10.35 7.91 -19.48
C ARG A 77 -9.38 6.92 -18.85
N VAL A 78 -8.14 7.34 -18.66
CA VAL A 78 -7.12 6.51 -17.99
C VAL A 78 -7.57 6.18 -16.57
N MET A 79 -8.07 7.15 -15.80
CA MET A 79 -8.56 6.91 -14.44
C MET A 79 -9.73 5.94 -14.40
N ILE A 80 -10.68 6.02 -15.36
CA ILE A 80 -11.79 5.06 -15.48
C ILE A 80 -11.25 3.65 -15.74
N VAL A 81 -10.32 3.52 -16.70
CA VAL A 81 -9.73 2.22 -17.05
C VAL A 81 -8.95 1.62 -15.87
N LEU A 82 -8.17 2.44 -15.16
CA LEU A 82 -7.41 1.98 -13.98
C LEU A 82 -8.33 1.52 -12.85
N ALA A 83 -9.39 2.29 -12.54
CA ALA A 83 -10.37 1.90 -11.51
C ALA A 83 -11.15 0.64 -11.92
N ALA A 84 -11.55 0.52 -13.18
CA ALA A 84 -12.21 -0.68 -13.71
C ALA A 84 -11.28 -1.90 -13.71
N ALA A 85 -10.00 -1.73 -14.02
CA ALA A 85 -9.01 -2.80 -13.95
C ALA A 85 -8.80 -3.27 -12.50
N LEU A 86 -8.73 -2.33 -11.53
CA LEU A 86 -8.69 -2.67 -10.10
C LEU A 86 -9.93 -3.46 -9.68
N ALA A 87 -11.13 -3.04 -10.10
CA ALA A 87 -12.37 -3.78 -9.84
C ALA A 87 -12.33 -5.18 -10.45
N PHE A 88 -11.93 -5.30 -11.70
CA PHE A 88 -11.88 -6.57 -12.44
C PHE A 88 -10.89 -7.56 -11.83
N PHE A 89 -9.65 -7.13 -11.56
CA PHE A 89 -8.63 -8.02 -10.99
C PHE A 89 -8.93 -8.37 -9.53
N THR A 90 -9.56 -7.46 -8.76
CA THR A 90 -10.03 -7.78 -7.41
C THR A 90 -11.19 -8.77 -7.46
N LEU A 91 -12.11 -8.66 -8.42
CA LEU A 91 -13.17 -9.64 -8.65
C LEU A 91 -12.58 -11.03 -9.00
N LEU A 92 -11.53 -11.08 -9.82
CA LEU A 92 -10.83 -12.34 -10.09
C LEU A 92 -10.28 -12.96 -8.80
N THR A 93 -9.76 -12.15 -7.88
CA THR A 93 -9.32 -12.64 -6.55
C THR A 93 -10.48 -13.28 -5.76
N VAL A 94 -11.70 -12.72 -5.86
CA VAL A 94 -12.89 -13.25 -5.17
C VAL A 94 -13.30 -14.62 -5.72
N ILE A 95 -13.30 -14.78 -7.06
CA ILE A 95 -13.84 -15.98 -7.72
C ILE A 95 -12.80 -17.06 -8.00
N ALA A 96 -11.51 -16.75 -7.84
CA ALA A 96 -10.42 -17.69 -8.11
C ALA A 96 -10.47 -18.90 -7.13
N PRO A 97 -10.50 -20.15 -7.66
CA PRO A 97 -10.64 -21.34 -6.82
C PRO A 97 -9.32 -21.87 -6.26
N THR A 98 -8.16 -21.48 -6.83
CA THR A 98 -6.85 -22.01 -6.43
C THR A 98 -5.91 -20.89 -5.99
N PHE A 99 -4.89 -21.28 -5.21
CA PHE A 99 -3.86 -20.35 -4.73
C PHE A 99 -3.16 -19.62 -5.89
N GLU A 100 -2.79 -20.34 -6.95
CA GLU A 100 -2.06 -19.80 -8.10
C GLU A 100 -2.89 -18.75 -8.85
N LEU A 101 -4.20 -19.00 -9.01
CA LEU A 101 -5.10 -18.04 -9.66
C LEU A 101 -5.34 -16.81 -8.80
N VAL A 102 -5.45 -16.97 -7.48
CA VAL A 102 -5.50 -15.84 -6.54
C VAL A 102 -4.18 -15.07 -6.61
N ALA A 103 -3.04 -15.74 -6.59
CA ALA A 103 -1.72 -15.12 -6.69
C ALA A 103 -1.55 -14.32 -7.99
N ALA A 104 -1.93 -14.90 -9.13
CA ALA A 104 -1.91 -14.22 -10.42
C ALA A 104 -2.83 -12.98 -10.43
N SER A 105 -4.06 -13.10 -9.89
CA SER A 105 -5.01 -11.99 -9.81
C SER A 105 -4.49 -10.87 -8.91
N ARG A 106 -3.79 -11.19 -7.82
CA ARG A 106 -3.14 -10.22 -6.93
C ARG A 106 -2.05 -9.45 -7.64
N PHE A 107 -1.15 -10.13 -8.38
CA PHE A 107 -0.13 -9.47 -9.20
C PHE A 107 -0.77 -8.51 -10.21
N LEU A 108 -1.79 -8.98 -10.94
CA LEU A 108 -2.50 -8.16 -11.94
C LEU A 108 -3.22 -6.97 -11.31
N ALA A 109 -3.82 -7.12 -10.12
CA ALA A 109 -4.45 -6.02 -9.38
C ALA A 109 -3.42 -4.97 -8.90
N GLY A 110 -2.18 -5.37 -8.64
CA GLY A 110 -1.08 -4.45 -8.31
C GLY A 110 -0.68 -3.53 -9.46
N LEU A 111 -0.77 -3.99 -10.72
CA LEU A 111 -0.32 -3.21 -11.87
C LEU A 111 -0.97 -1.82 -11.99
N PRO A 112 -2.31 -1.64 -11.92
CA PRO A 112 -2.96 -0.34 -12.02
C PRO A 112 -2.81 0.55 -10.77
N HIS A 113 -2.46 0.00 -9.61
CA HIS A 113 -2.39 0.71 -8.33
C HIS A 113 -1.44 1.93 -8.37
N GLY A 114 -0.16 1.72 -8.70
CA GLY A 114 0.82 2.80 -8.70
C GLY A 114 0.50 3.90 -9.72
N ALA A 115 0.00 3.53 -10.90
CA ALA A 115 -0.45 4.47 -11.92
C ALA A 115 -1.69 5.26 -11.46
N TYR A 116 -2.60 4.64 -10.70
CA TYR A 116 -3.78 5.30 -10.15
C TYR A 116 -3.40 6.49 -9.27
N PHE A 117 -2.46 6.34 -8.34
CA PHE A 117 -2.01 7.44 -7.49
C PHE A 117 -1.29 8.53 -8.28
N GLY A 118 -0.40 8.17 -9.19
CA GLY A 118 0.35 9.14 -10.00
C GLY A 118 -0.57 10.01 -10.85
N ILE A 119 -1.50 9.40 -11.59
CA ILE A 119 -2.42 10.12 -12.48
C ILE A 119 -3.53 10.80 -11.67
N GLY A 120 -4.04 10.16 -10.62
CA GLY A 120 -5.03 10.72 -9.70
C GLY A 120 -4.56 12.01 -9.04
N ALA A 121 -3.28 12.07 -8.64
CA ALA A 121 -2.66 13.28 -8.11
C ALA A 121 -2.67 14.44 -9.13
N LEU A 122 -2.40 14.15 -10.41
CA LEU A 122 -2.44 15.16 -11.48
C LEU A 122 -3.87 15.63 -11.74
N VAL A 123 -4.84 14.72 -11.78
CA VAL A 123 -6.27 15.06 -11.97
C VAL A 123 -6.79 15.90 -10.79
N ALA A 124 -6.39 15.57 -9.58
CA ALA A 124 -6.77 16.31 -8.39
C ALA A 124 -6.17 17.74 -8.38
N ALA A 125 -4.90 17.86 -8.79
CA ALA A 125 -4.23 19.15 -8.93
C ALA A 125 -4.93 20.04 -9.97
N ASP A 126 -5.28 19.48 -11.13
CA ASP A 126 -6.01 20.19 -12.19
C ASP A 126 -7.41 20.65 -11.71
N ALA A 127 -8.09 19.79 -10.94
CA ALA A 127 -9.45 20.10 -10.44
C ALA A 127 -9.49 21.23 -9.39
N LEU A 128 -8.40 21.45 -8.65
CA LEU A 128 -8.28 22.52 -7.66
C LEU A 128 -7.64 23.80 -8.20
N GLY A 129 -7.04 23.73 -9.39
CA GLY A 129 -6.37 24.87 -10.03
C GLY A 129 -4.98 25.18 -9.50
N PRO A 130 -4.32 26.21 -10.11
CA PRO A 130 -2.96 26.60 -9.77
C PRO A 130 -2.77 26.91 -8.28
N GLY A 131 -1.63 26.52 -7.71
CA GLY A 131 -1.29 26.77 -6.30
C GLY A 131 -1.90 25.79 -5.28
N ASN A 132 -2.80 24.89 -5.70
CA ASN A 132 -3.45 23.92 -4.79
C ASN A 132 -3.06 22.46 -5.07
N ARG A 133 -1.99 22.23 -5.81
CA ARG A 133 -1.56 20.89 -6.22
C ARG A 133 -1.33 19.96 -5.02
N ALA A 134 -0.61 20.43 -4.00
CA ALA A 134 -0.34 19.64 -2.79
C ALA A 134 -1.64 19.26 -2.05
N LYS A 135 -2.60 20.19 -1.97
CA LYS A 135 -3.92 19.92 -1.36
C LYS A 135 -4.69 18.84 -2.13
N GLY A 136 -4.62 18.85 -3.47
CA GLY A 136 -5.26 17.83 -4.30
C GLY A 136 -4.69 16.44 -4.05
N VAL A 137 -3.37 16.34 -4.05
CA VAL A 137 -2.65 15.08 -3.74
C VAL A 137 -3.02 14.58 -2.34
N ALA A 138 -2.95 15.47 -1.34
CA ALA A 138 -3.30 15.12 0.04
C ALA A 138 -4.75 14.62 0.14
N PHE A 139 -5.70 15.24 -0.58
CA PHE A 139 -7.08 14.80 -0.58
C PHE A 139 -7.26 13.39 -1.17
N VAL A 140 -6.57 13.07 -2.25
CA VAL A 140 -6.59 11.70 -2.82
C VAL A 140 -6.04 10.70 -1.81
N LEU A 141 -4.94 11.03 -1.12
CA LEU A 141 -4.33 10.17 -0.11
C LEU A 141 -5.17 10.00 1.17
N THR A 142 -6.13 10.91 1.46
CA THR A 142 -7.05 10.69 2.61
C THR A 142 -7.87 9.43 2.48
N GLY A 143 -8.18 8.99 1.25
CA GLY A 143 -8.84 7.70 1.03
C GLY A 143 -8.03 6.54 1.59
N LEU A 144 -6.72 6.50 1.32
CA LEU A 144 -5.80 5.49 1.85
C LEU A 144 -5.72 5.54 3.39
N THR A 145 -5.66 6.75 3.96
CA THR A 145 -5.61 6.96 5.41
C THR A 145 -6.88 6.43 6.09
N ILE A 146 -8.06 6.75 5.53
CA ILE A 146 -9.35 6.27 6.06
C ILE A 146 -9.44 4.74 5.90
N ALA A 147 -8.92 4.18 4.80
CA ALA A 147 -8.86 2.73 4.62
C ALA A 147 -8.08 2.07 5.77
N ASN A 148 -6.91 2.59 6.13
CA ASN A 148 -6.08 2.01 7.18
C ASN A 148 -6.73 2.07 8.57
N VAL A 149 -7.44 3.15 8.89
CA VAL A 149 -8.06 3.33 10.22
C VAL A 149 -9.41 2.62 10.34
N VAL A 150 -10.19 2.58 9.26
CA VAL A 150 -11.58 2.09 9.27
C VAL A 150 -11.78 0.91 8.34
N GLY A 151 -11.34 1.03 7.09
CA GLY A 151 -11.62 0.05 6.04
C GLY A 151 -10.98 -1.30 6.33
N VAL A 152 -9.68 -1.31 6.64
CA VAL A 152 -8.92 -2.54 6.89
C VAL A 152 -9.41 -3.27 8.14
N PRO A 153 -9.61 -2.62 9.29
CA PRO A 153 -10.18 -3.28 10.46
C PRO A 153 -11.57 -3.88 10.22
N LEU A 154 -12.47 -3.12 9.61
CA LEU A 154 -13.84 -3.61 9.30
C LEU A 154 -13.81 -4.72 8.24
N GLY A 155 -12.95 -4.60 7.22
CA GLY A 155 -12.75 -5.64 6.20
C GLY A 155 -12.18 -6.92 6.81
N THR A 156 -11.24 -6.81 7.74
CA THR A 156 -10.69 -7.95 8.49
C THR A 156 -11.78 -8.63 9.33
N LEU A 157 -12.54 -7.86 10.11
CA LEU A 157 -13.65 -8.41 10.90
C LEU A 157 -14.70 -9.12 10.03
N LEU A 158 -15.09 -8.49 8.91
CA LEU A 158 -16.00 -9.11 7.94
C LEU A 158 -15.42 -10.42 7.38
N GLY A 159 -14.15 -10.40 7.00
CA GLY A 159 -13.49 -11.59 6.45
C GLY A 159 -13.34 -12.73 7.44
N GLN A 160 -13.15 -12.44 8.72
CA GLN A 160 -13.11 -13.42 9.80
C GLN A 160 -14.48 -14.06 10.04
N GLN A 161 -15.57 -13.29 9.96
CA GLN A 161 -16.92 -13.75 10.28
C GLN A 161 -17.63 -14.41 9.09
N VAL A 162 -17.46 -13.88 7.88
CA VAL A 162 -18.23 -14.28 6.68
C VAL A 162 -17.34 -14.99 5.65
N GLY A 163 -16.00 -14.87 5.81
CA GLY A 163 -15.00 -15.39 4.88
C GLY A 163 -14.25 -14.28 4.14
N TRP A 164 -12.96 -14.50 3.91
CA TRP A 164 -12.07 -13.51 3.31
C TRP A 164 -12.52 -13.03 1.92
N ARG A 165 -13.19 -13.89 1.14
CA ARG A 165 -13.76 -13.52 -0.16
C ARG A 165 -14.83 -12.43 -0.04
N ALA A 166 -15.61 -12.40 1.05
CA ALA A 166 -16.61 -11.36 1.30
C ALA A 166 -15.95 -9.99 1.45
N ALA A 167 -14.81 -9.90 2.15
CA ALA A 167 -14.06 -8.65 2.27
C ALA A 167 -13.59 -8.15 0.89
N PHE A 168 -13.02 -9.02 0.04
CA PHE A 168 -12.61 -8.65 -1.32
C PHE A 168 -13.79 -8.34 -2.24
N ALA A 169 -14.97 -8.95 -2.05
CA ALA A 169 -16.19 -8.59 -2.78
C ALA A 169 -16.64 -7.16 -2.45
N VAL A 170 -16.57 -6.76 -1.18
CA VAL A 170 -16.83 -5.36 -0.77
C VAL A 170 -15.82 -4.42 -1.43
N VAL A 171 -14.53 -4.77 -1.45
CA VAL A 171 -13.50 -3.97 -2.14
C VAL A 171 -13.79 -3.85 -3.64
N THR A 172 -14.23 -4.93 -4.28
CA THR A 172 -14.68 -4.90 -5.68
C THR A 172 -15.82 -3.90 -5.88
N GLY A 173 -16.83 -3.92 -5.00
CA GLY A 173 -17.94 -2.96 -5.00
C GLY A 173 -17.46 -1.51 -4.86
N ILE A 174 -16.48 -1.26 -3.99
CA ILE A 174 -15.87 0.07 -3.81
C ILE A 174 -15.17 0.52 -5.10
N PHE A 175 -14.42 -0.35 -5.78
CA PHE A 175 -13.78 0.01 -7.05
C PHE A 175 -14.78 0.24 -8.18
N LEU A 176 -15.89 -0.52 -8.24
CA LEU A 176 -16.98 -0.27 -9.18
C LEU A 176 -17.63 1.09 -8.92
N LEU A 177 -17.90 1.42 -7.65
CA LEU A 177 -18.40 2.73 -7.26
C LEU A 177 -17.41 3.84 -7.64
N ALA A 178 -16.13 3.66 -7.39
CA ALA A 178 -15.08 4.61 -7.79
C ALA A 178 -15.08 4.80 -9.31
N THR A 179 -15.16 3.72 -10.09
CA THR A 179 -15.21 3.75 -11.55
C THR A 179 -16.39 4.58 -12.05
N ILE A 180 -17.59 4.34 -11.52
CA ILE A 180 -18.81 5.08 -11.87
C ILE A 180 -18.67 6.56 -11.48
N CYS A 181 -18.23 6.83 -10.25
CA CYS A 181 -18.04 8.20 -9.77
C CYS A 181 -17.00 8.97 -10.60
N ILE A 182 -15.89 8.33 -10.98
CA ILE A 182 -14.87 8.93 -11.83
C ILE A 182 -15.46 9.24 -13.21
N ALA A 183 -16.20 8.31 -13.81
CA ALA A 183 -16.83 8.51 -15.10
C ALA A 183 -17.84 9.69 -15.11
N LEU A 184 -18.56 9.88 -14.01
CA LEU A 184 -19.59 10.91 -13.89
C LEU A 184 -19.03 12.29 -13.49
N PHE A 185 -18.01 12.33 -12.62
CA PHE A 185 -17.62 13.57 -11.94
C PHE A 185 -16.23 14.09 -12.28
N VAL A 186 -15.34 13.27 -12.87
CA VAL A 186 -14.01 13.75 -13.27
C VAL A 186 -14.11 14.49 -14.60
N PRO A 187 -13.68 15.76 -14.69
CA PRO A 187 -13.73 16.54 -15.92
C PRO A 187 -12.91 15.90 -17.04
N LYS A 188 -13.39 16.06 -18.27
CA LYS A 188 -12.67 15.62 -19.46
C LYS A 188 -11.46 16.52 -19.69
N HIS A 189 -10.27 16.02 -19.35
CA HIS A 189 -9.01 16.72 -19.60
C HIS A 189 -8.26 16.07 -20.76
N PRO A 190 -7.72 16.86 -21.70
CA PRO A 190 -6.85 16.33 -22.74
C PRO A 190 -5.60 15.71 -22.09
N GLY A 191 -5.04 14.67 -22.72
CA GLY A 191 -3.74 14.15 -22.35
C GLY A 191 -2.63 15.17 -22.62
N SER A 192 -1.41 14.84 -22.27
CA SER A 192 -0.22 15.65 -22.58
C SER A 192 0.48 15.08 -23.84
N PRO A 193 0.09 15.48 -25.06
CA PRO A 193 0.70 15.01 -26.29
C PRO A 193 2.16 15.47 -26.30
N GLY A 194 3.11 14.54 -26.47
CA GLY A 194 4.54 14.85 -26.59
C GLY A 194 5.43 14.27 -25.49
N ARG A 195 4.92 13.90 -24.34
CA ARG A 195 5.70 13.16 -23.34
C ARG A 195 5.89 11.70 -23.78
N ARG A 196 7.17 11.28 -23.88
CA ARG A 196 7.53 9.91 -24.24
C ARG A 196 8.00 9.16 -23.00
N LEU A 197 7.61 7.90 -22.87
CA LEU A 197 8.09 6.98 -21.82
C LEU A 197 9.63 7.01 -21.67
N ARG A 198 10.35 7.12 -22.81
CA ARG A 198 11.82 7.18 -22.82
C ARG A 198 12.39 8.38 -22.05
N ASP A 199 11.69 9.51 -22.06
CA ASP A 199 12.15 10.73 -21.37
C ASP A 199 11.92 10.60 -19.86
N GLU A 200 10.83 10.01 -19.48
CA GLU A 200 10.49 9.68 -18.08
C GLU A 200 11.48 8.64 -17.49
N LEU A 201 11.88 7.64 -18.26
CA LEU A 201 12.82 6.61 -17.80
C LEU A 201 14.27 7.10 -17.62
N ARG A 202 14.60 8.33 -18.04
CA ARG A 202 15.93 8.93 -17.79
C ARG A 202 16.23 9.08 -16.29
N VAL A 203 15.21 9.20 -15.45
CA VAL A 203 15.35 9.28 -13.99
C VAL A 203 16.15 8.09 -13.42
N PHE A 204 16.04 6.90 -14.03
CA PHE A 204 16.80 5.71 -13.61
C PHE A 204 18.30 5.78 -13.91
N ARG A 205 18.78 6.76 -14.68
CA ARG A 205 20.21 7.02 -14.90
C ARG A 205 20.83 7.85 -13.77
N ILE A 206 20.02 8.42 -12.88
CA ILE A 206 20.48 9.25 -11.75
C ILE A 206 20.79 8.32 -10.58
N GLY A 207 22.06 8.16 -10.22
CA GLY A 207 22.48 7.26 -9.13
C GLY A 207 21.83 7.59 -7.77
N GLN A 208 21.60 8.89 -7.49
CA GLN A 208 20.94 9.33 -6.25
C GLN A 208 19.49 8.81 -6.12
N VAL A 209 18.80 8.55 -7.23
CA VAL A 209 17.44 7.96 -7.23
C VAL A 209 17.50 6.54 -6.69
N TRP A 210 18.49 5.75 -7.10
CA TRP A 210 18.65 4.38 -6.61
C TRP A 210 18.98 4.32 -5.10
N PHE A 211 19.80 5.26 -4.60
CA PHE A 211 20.02 5.38 -3.16
C PHE A 211 18.74 5.73 -2.39
N ALA A 212 17.95 6.67 -2.90
CA ALA A 212 16.67 7.03 -2.26
C ALA A 212 15.66 5.87 -2.30
N LEU A 213 15.58 5.13 -3.42
CA LEU A 213 14.78 3.92 -3.53
C LEU A 213 15.25 2.84 -2.56
N GLY A 214 16.57 2.63 -2.44
CA GLY A 214 17.15 1.68 -1.50
C GLY A 214 16.84 2.01 -0.04
N ILE A 215 16.93 3.28 0.35
CA ILE A 215 16.54 3.76 1.69
C ILE A 215 15.05 3.47 1.93
N GLY A 216 14.19 3.74 0.93
CA GLY A 216 12.77 3.45 1.02
C GLY A 216 12.49 1.95 1.14
N ALA A 217 13.08 1.14 0.27
CA ALA A 217 12.87 -0.31 0.28
C ALA A 217 13.29 -0.96 1.61
N VAL A 218 14.45 -0.60 2.14
CA VAL A 218 14.93 -1.11 3.44
C VAL A 218 14.10 -0.55 4.60
N GLY A 219 13.84 0.76 4.61
CA GLY A 219 13.07 1.42 5.67
C GLY A 219 11.64 0.88 5.77
N PHE A 220 10.95 0.68 4.65
CA PHE A 220 9.62 0.10 4.67
C PHE A 220 9.61 -1.42 4.88
N GLY A 221 10.69 -2.12 4.54
CA GLY A 221 10.80 -3.57 4.70
C GLY A 221 10.54 -4.04 6.13
N GLY A 222 11.11 -3.37 7.13
CA GLY A 222 10.87 -3.68 8.55
C GLY A 222 9.43 -3.47 8.98
N PHE A 223 8.80 -2.36 8.56
CA PHE A 223 7.38 -2.12 8.79
C PHE A 223 6.51 -3.21 8.17
N PHE A 224 6.75 -3.55 6.90
CA PHE A 224 5.94 -4.55 6.21
C PHE A 224 6.20 -5.99 6.68
N ALA A 225 7.39 -6.31 7.18
CA ALA A 225 7.65 -7.60 7.82
C ALA A 225 6.72 -7.81 9.03
N MET A 226 6.57 -6.80 9.88
CA MET A 226 5.63 -6.82 11.00
C MET A 226 4.17 -6.84 10.50
N TYR A 227 3.81 -5.91 9.62
CA TYR A 227 2.41 -5.69 9.24
C TYR A 227 1.83 -6.86 8.44
N SER A 228 2.63 -7.52 7.59
CA SER A 228 2.20 -8.69 6.81
C SER A 228 1.77 -9.87 7.69
N TYR A 229 2.37 -10.01 8.85
CA TYR A 229 2.13 -11.13 9.78
C TYR A 229 1.54 -10.68 11.10
N ILE A 230 0.88 -9.51 11.12
CA ILE A 230 0.27 -8.95 12.35
C ILE A 230 -0.79 -9.88 12.95
N ALA A 231 -1.56 -10.60 12.10
CA ALA A 231 -2.58 -11.52 12.57
C ALA A 231 -1.97 -12.69 13.37
N PRO A 232 -1.03 -13.51 12.84
CA PRO A 232 -0.41 -14.58 13.62
C PRO A 232 0.40 -14.06 14.82
N MET A 233 1.01 -12.86 14.75
CA MET A 233 1.65 -12.28 15.92
C MET A 233 0.69 -12.06 17.08
N ILE A 234 -0.56 -11.66 16.79
CA ILE A 234 -1.60 -11.42 17.80
C ILE A 234 -2.18 -12.74 18.29
N THR A 235 -2.51 -13.68 17.38
CA THR A 235 -3.20 -14.92 17.73
C THR A 235 -2.26 -15.97 18.31
N ASP A 236 -1.12 -16.20 17.67
CA ASP A 236 -0.27 -17.35 17.98
C ASP A 236 0.87 -16.97 18.95
N VAL A 237 1.46 -15.77 18.80
CA VAL A 237 2.53 -15.32 19.69
C VAL A 237 1.99 -14.68 20.97
N ALA A 238 1.02 -13.76 20.87
CA ALA A 238 0.43 -13.09 22.04
C ALA A 238 -0.79 -13.82 22.61
N GLY A 239 -1.24 -14.92 21.99
CA GLY A 239 -2.34 -15.78 22.47
C GLY A 239 -3.69 -15.08 22.55
N GLN A 240 -3.95 -14.08 21.69
CA GLN A 240 -5.17 -13.31 21.74
C GLN A 240 -6.23 -13.86 20.77
N PRO A 241 -7.53 -13.64 21.05
CA PRO A 241 -8.60 -14.07 20.18
C PRO A 241 -8.56 -13.33 18.84
N GLU A 242 -8.99 -14.00 17.78
CA GLU A 242 -8.92 -13.52 16.38
C GLU A 242 -9.55 -12.14 16.15
N TRP A 243 -10.68 -11.82 16.84
CA TRP A 243 -11.33 -10.51 16.74
C TRP A 243 -10.44 -9.34 17.20
N SER A 244 -9.46 -9.59 18.08
CA SER A 244 -8.55 -8.54 18.56
C SER A 244 -7.62 -8.00 17.48
N VAL A 245 -7.38 -8.77 16.41
CA VAL A 245 -6.62 -8.34 15.22
C VAL A 245 -7.18 -7.03 14.67
N SER A 246 -8.51 -6.95 14.51
CA SER A 246 -9.15 -5.74 13.98
C SER A 246 -8.92 -4.52 14.87
N LEU A 247 -8.92 -4.66 16.19
CA LEU A 247 -8.64 -3.56 17.13
C LEU A 247 -7.18 -3.10 17.04
N VAL A 248 -6.24 -4.03 16.96
CA VAL A 248 -4.82 -3.70 16.80
C VAL A 248 -4.58 -2.99 15.46
N LEU A 249 -5.25 -3.43 14.39
CA LEU A 249 -5.18 -2.77 13.09
C LEU A 249 -5.69 -1.32 13.11
N VAL A 250 -6.70 -0.99 13.93
CA VAL A 250 -7.11 0.42 14.15
C VAL A 250 -5.94 1.23 14.71
N LEU A 251 -5.26 0.72 15.73
CA LEU A 251 -4.15 1.42 16.36
C LEU A 251 -2.94 1.54 15.43
N VAL A 252 -2.63 0.50 14.66
CA VAL A 252 -1.62 0.54 13.60
C VAL A 252 -1.98 1.60 12.55
N GLY A 253 -3.22 1.64 12.07
CA GLY A 253 -3.72 2.65 11.14
C GLY A 253 -3.63 4.08 11.69
N LEU A 254 -3.94 4.28 12.98
CA LEU A 254 -3.73 5.56 13.66
C LEU A 254 -2.25 5.92 13.73
N GLY A 255 -1.37 4.96 14.05
CA GLY A 255 0.08 5.14 14.02
C GLY A 255 0.56 5.60 12.65
N MET A 256 0.12 4.94 11.57
CA MET A 256 0.43 5.35 10.19
C MET A 256 -0.05 6.75 9.87
N THR A 257 -1.27 7.09 10.27
CA THR A 257 -1.87 8.40 10.01
C THR A 257 -1.09 9.52 10.71
N ILE A 258 -0.85 9.38 12.00
CA ILE A 258 -0.13 10.35 12.81
C ILE A 258 1.33 10.44 12.33
N GLY A 259 1.96 9.29 12.06
CA GLY A 259 3.32 9.22 11.56
C GLY A 259 3.50 9.97 10.25
N ASN A 260 2.59 9.80 9.29
CA ASN A 260 2.65 10.48 8.00
C ASN A 260 2.56 12.01 8.15
N VAL A 261 1.65 12.50 9.00
CA VAL A 261 1.49 13.95 9.27
C VAL A 261 2.73 14.53 9.97
N VAL A 262 3.19 13.87 11.03
CA VAL A 262 4.38 14.30 11.80
C VAL A 262 5.64 14.22 10.94
N GLY A 263 5.81 13.14 10.18
CA GLY A 263 6.94 12.93 9.28
C GLY A 263 7.05 14.01 8.21
N GLY A 264 5.92 14.43 7.62
CA GLY A 264 5.90 15.56 6.69
C GLY A 264 6.41 16.86 7.31
N ALA A 265 5.87 17.23 8.49
CA ALA A 265 6.29 18.44 9.20
C ALA A 265 7.76 18.41 9.67
N LEU A 266 8.29 17.23 9.99
CA LEU A 266 9.69 17.05 10.37
C LEU A 266 10.61 17.08 9.16
N ALA A 267 10.22 16.50 8.03
CA ALA A 267 10.98 16.52 6.79
C ALA A 267 11.19 17.97 6.27
N ASP A 268 10.18 18.83 6.40
CA ASP A 268 10.26 20.26 6.03
C ASP A 268 11.30 21.03 6.86
N ARG A 269 11.58 20.60 8.11
CA ARG A 269 12.56 21.27 8.98
C ARG A 269 14.00 20.88 8.67
N ASN A 270 14.28 19.59 8.58
CA ASN A 270 15.61 19.06 8.24
C ASN A 270 15.49 17.62 7.73
N LEU A 271 15.37 17.47 6.43
CA LEU A 271 15.14 16.19 5.76
C LEU A 271 16.16 15.11 6.16
N ARG A 272 17.46 15.41 6.10
CA ARG A 272 18.52 14.42 6.35
C ARG A 272 18.54 13.96 7.80
N PHE A 273 18.42 14.87 8.74
CA PHE A 273 18.43 14.58 10.16
C PHE A 273 17.22 13.67 10.52
N TRP A 274 16.01 14.08 10.13
CA TRP A 274 14.79 13.34 10.49
C TRP A 274 14.63 12.05 9.74
N LEU A 275 15.18 11.91 8.54
CA LEU A 275 15.25 10.63 7.84
C LEU A 275 16.13 9.62 8.62
N SER A 276 17.30 10.06 9.08
CA SER A 276 18.20 9.20 9.88
C SER A 276 17.59 8.84 11.24
N VAL A 277 17.02 9.81 11.95
CA VAL A 277 16.34 9.56 13.24
C VAL A 277 15.16 8.61 13.06
N GLY A 278 14.35 8.77 12.00
CA GLY A 278 13.22 7.90 11.70
C GLY A 278 13.62 6.45 11.44
N LEU A 279 14.72 6.22 10.70
CA LEU A 279 15.25 4.87 10.46
C LEU A 279 15.76 4.21 11.75
N ILE A 280 16.47 4.96 12.60
CA ILE A 280 16.95 4.46 13.90
C ILE A 280 15.77 4.16 14.83
N ALA A 281 14.78 5.04 14.88
CA ALA A 281 13.58 4.84 15.70
C ALA A 281 12.76 3.63 15.21
N LEU A 282 12.64 3.44 13.90
CA LEU A 282 11.98 2.25 13.32
C LEU A 282 12.72 0.97 13.71
N ALA A 283 14.06 0.95 13.59
CA ALA A 283 14.86 -0.19 13.98
C ALA A 283 14.72 -0.50 15.49
N ALA A 284 14.80 0.52 16.34
CA ALA A 284 14.60 0.37 17.78
C ALA A 284 13.21 -0.16 18.14
N ALA A 285 12.15 0.37 17.50
CA ALA A 285 10.79 -0.10 17.70
C ALA A 285 10.62 -1.56 17.24
N SER A 286 11.23 -1.93 16.12
CA SER A 286 11.19 -3.32 15.59
C SER A 286 11.92 -4.29 16.54
N VAL A 287 13.07 -3.90 17.10
CA VAL A 287 13.78 -4.70 18.12
C VAL A 287 12.93 -4.82 19.38
N GLY A 288 12.34 -3.72 19.86
CA GLY A 288 11.44 -3.74 21.02
C GLY A 288 10.26 -4.70 20.81
N LEU A 289 9.66 -4.67 19.62
CA LEU A 289 8.59 -5.60 19.23
C LEU A 289 9.09 -7.06 19.30
N ALA A 290 10.23 -7.37 18.66
CA ALA A 290 10.76 -8.73 18.62
C ALA A 290 11.06 -9.31 20.03
N LEU A 291 11.54 -8.46 20.93
CA LEU A 291 11.88 -8.89 22.31
C LEU A 291 10.66 -9.06 23.22
N THR A 292 9.51 -8.43 22.87
CA THR A 292 8.37 -8.33 23.79
C THR A 292 7.03 -8.74 23.19
N ALA A 293 7.02 -9.33 21.99
CA ALA A 293 5.80 -9.67 21.24
C ALA A 293 4.85 -10.64 21.99
N GLY A 294 5.35 -11.43 22.93
CA GLY A 294 4.53 -12.33 23.76
C GLY A 294 3.58 -11.59 24.73
N TRP A 295 3.78 -10.29 24.97
CA TRP A 295 2.90 -9.46 25.79
C TRP A 295 2.04 -8.56 24.94
N ILE A 296 0.73 -8.71 24.98
CA ILE A 296 -0.20 -7.94 24.13
C ILE A 296 -0.02 -6.42 24.26
N ALA A 297 0.20 -5.91 25.47
CA ALA A 297 0.38 -4.47 25.68
C ALA A 297 1.64 -3.93 24.99
N SER A 298 2.76 -4.65 25.08
CA SER A 298 4.01 -4.29 24.37
C SER A 298 3.90 -4.52 22.87
N LEU A 299 3.26 -5.60 22.42
CA LEU A 299 3.00 -5.85 21.02
C LEU A 299 2.24 -4.68 20.41
N VAL A 300 1.14 -4.25 21.02
CA VAL A 300 0.32 -3.13 20.55
C VAL A 300 1.12 -1.82 20.52
N LEU A 301 1.87 -1.53 21.59
CA LEU A 301 2.71 -0.33 21.67
C LEU A 301 3.75 -0.30 20.55
N PHE A 302 4.52 -1.38 20.40
CA PHE A 302 5.58 -1.42 19.41
C PHE A 302 5.05 -1.55 17.99
N ALA A 303 3.94 -2.24 17.74
CA ALA A 303 3.27 -2.25 16.45
C ALA A 303 2.82 -0.84 16.04
N PHE A 304 2.23 -0.07 16.99
CA PHE A 304 1.92 1.34 16.77
C PHE A 304 3.17 2.16 16.44
N LEU A 305 4.25 2.01 17.21
CA LEU A 305 5.50 2.76 17.00
C LEU A 305 6.18 2.39 15.67
N VAL A 306 6.21 1.12 15.29
CA VAL A 306 6.72 0.65 13.98
C VAL A 306 5.90 1.26 12.85
N ALA A 307 4.57 1.26 12.97
CA ALA A 307 3.67 1.87 11.99
C ALA A 307 3.85 3.39 11.91
N PHE A 308 3.97 4.06 13.04
CA PHE A 308 4.23 5.49 13.13
C PHE A 308 5.56 5.85 12.46
N CYS A 309 6.66 5.19 12.84
CA CYS A 309 7.99 5.47 12.28
C CYS A 309 8.06 5.14 10.78
N GLY A 310 7.50 4.00 10.36
CA GLY A 310 7.44 3.61 8.95
C GLY A 310 6.70 4.65 8.11
N ALA A 311 5.51 5.06 8.54
CA ALA A 311 4.73 6.07 7.82
C ALA A 311 5.39 7.47 7.85
N ALA A 312 6.11 7.82 8.92
CA ALA A 312 6.82 9.09 9.00
C ALA A 312 7.99 9.20 8.01
N LEU A 313 8.57 8.08 7.58
CA LEU A 313 9.62 8.05 6.56
C LEU A 313 9.10 8.37 5.16
N SER A 314 7.83 8.06 4.85
CA SER A 314 7.27 8.19 3.50
C SER A 314 7.37 9.61 2.90
N PRO A 315 6.93 10.68 3.59
CA PRO A 315 7.08 12.04 3.07
C PRO A 315 8.54 12.46 2.86
N ALA A 316 9.44 12.03 3.76
CA ALA A 316 10.86 12.36 3.67
C ALA A 316 11.52 11.68 2.45
N ILE A 317 11.20 10.40 2.19
CA ILE A 317 11.71 9.66 1.04
C ILE A 317 11.14 10.24 -0.26
N GLN A 318 9.85 10.57 -0.27
CA GLN A 318 9.19 11.19 -1.43
C GLN A 318 9.81 12.55 -1.76
N THR A 319 10.04 13.40 -0.76
CA THR A 319 10.71 14.69 -0.94
C THR A 319 12.13 14.49 -1.50
N ARG A 320 12.89 13.55 -0.94
CA ARG A 320 14.23 13.25 -1.43
C ARG A 320 14.24 12.76 -2.87
N LEU A 321 13.31 11.88 -3.25
CA LEU A 321 13.18 11.42 -4.63
C LEU A 321 12.85 12.57 -5.58
N MET A 322 11.97 13.47 -5.19
CA MET A 322 11.63 14.66 -5.99
C MET A 322 12.80 15.62 -6.14
N ASP A 323 13.58 15.85 -5.08
CA ASP A 323 14.76 16.72 -5.10
C ASP A 323 15.86 16.19 -6.04
N VAL A 324 16.07 14.86 -6.07
CA VAL A 324 17.14 14.26 -6.90
C VAL A 324 16.71 13.99 -8.33
N ALA A 325 15.41 13.98 -8.61
CA ALA A 325 14.86 13.69 -9.94
C ALA A 325 14.77 14.94 -10.84
N GLU A 326 15.11 16.11 -10.33
CA GLU A 326 15.14 17.39 -11.06
C GLU A 326 13.81 17.65 -11.81
N ASP A 327 13.82 17.68 -13.14
CA ASP A 327 12.65 17.93 -13.98
C ASP A 327 11.64 16.77 -14.03
N ASN A 328 12.00 15.58 -13.52
CA ASN A 328 11.19 14.35 -13.59
C ASN A 328 10.36 14.11 -12.31
N GLN A 329 9.83 15.15 -11.69
CA GLN A 329 9.13 15.06 -10.40
C GLN A 329 7.90 14.13 -10.39
N SER A 330 7.21 13.99 -11.53
CA SER A 330 6.03 13.12 -11.64
C SER A 330 6.38 11.64 -11.49
N ILE A 331 7.45 11.21 -12.14
CA ILE A 331 7.93 9.84 -12.01
C ILE A 331 8.58 9.61 -10.64
N ALA A 332 9.25 10.62 -10.07
CA ALA A 332 9.81 10.53 -8.73
C ALA A 332 8.73 10.25 -7.67
N ALA A 333 7.57 10.91 -7.79
CA ALA A 333 6.43 10.63 -6.91
C ALA A 333 5.90 9.18 -7.09
N ALA A 334 5.85 8.68 -8.33
CA ALA A 334 5.48 7.29 -8.59
C ALA A 334 6.51 6.29 -8.04
N LEU A 335 7.81 6.63 -8.11
CA LEU A 335 8.89 5.81 -7.57
C LEU A 335 8.86 5.70 -6.04
N ASN A 336 8.29 6.66 -5.32
CA ASN A 336 8.06 6.51 -3.88
C ASN A 336 7.12 5.33 -3.59
N HIS A 337 6.05 5.18 -4.36
CA HIS A 337 5.15 4.01 -4.24
C HIS A 337 5.87 2.71 -4.64
N SER A 338 6.77 2.75 -5.63
CA SER A 338 7.60 1.59 -5.97
C SER A 338 8.54 1.23 -4.82
N ALA A 339 9.22 2.19 -4.19
CA ALA A 339 10.10 1.94 -3.05
C ALA A 339 9.34 1.31 -1.87
N LEU A 340 8.17 1.88 -1.52
CA LEU A 340 7.27 1.37 -0.50
C LEU A 340 6.86 -0.08 -0.81
N ASN A 341 6.51 -0.38 -2.04
CA ASN A 341 6.08 -1.72 -2.45
C ASN A 341 7.24 -2.71 -2.65
N ILE A 342 8.46 -2.27 -2.95
CA ILE A 342 9.64 -3.12 -2.83
C ILE A 342 9.83 -3.54 -1.36
N GLY A 343 9.73 -2.59 -0.42
CA GLY A 343 9.75 -2.88 1.01
C GLY A 343 8.64 -3.83 1.44
N ASN A 344 7.42 -3.64 0.92
CA ASN A 344 6.28 -4.53 1.18
C ASN A 344 6.55 -5.97 0.68
N SER A 345 7.00 -6.11 -0.56
CA SER A 345 7.33 -7.42 -1.14
C SER A 345 8.45 -8.12 -0.37
N LEU A 346 9.54 -7.40 -0.07
CA LEU A 346 10.67 -7.94 0.70
C LEU A 346 10.27 -8.28 2.14
N GLY A 347 9.52 -7.40 2.81
CA GLY A 347 9.06 -7.61 4.18
C GLY A 347 8.16 -8.82 4.30
N ALA A 348 7.19 -8.97 3.40
CA ALA A 348 6.31 -10.12 3.37
C ALA A 348 7.07 -11.43 3.07
N PHE A 349 8.01 -11.40 2.12
CA PHE A 349 8.83 -12.56 1.76
C PHE A 349 9.76 -12.99 2.91
N LEU A 350 10.55 -12.06 3.45
CA LEU A 350 11.50 -12.34 4.52
C LEU A 350 10.78 -12.72 5.84
N GLY A 351 9.65 -12.06 6.13
CA GLY A 351 8.82 -12.43 7.28
C GLY A 351 8.24 -13.84 7.14
N GLY A 352 7.83 -14.25 5.93
CA GLY A 352 7.40 -15.62 5.64
C GLY A 352 8.49 -16.65 5.87
N LEU A 353 9.72 -16.38 5.40
CA LEU A 353 10.87 -17.24 5.65
C LEU A 353 11.17 -17.38 7.16
N ALA A 354 11.03 -16.29 7.91
CA ALA A 354 11.27 -16.31 9.35
C ALA A 354 10.20 -17.08 10.14
N ILE A 355 8.94 -17.13 9.65
CA ILE A 355 7.86 -17.91 10.27
C ILE A 355 8.04 -19.41 9.97
N ALA A 356 8.48 -19.76 8.77
CA ALA A 356 8.68 -21.15 8.35
C ALA A 356 9.98 -21.78 8.91
N ALA A 357 10.89 -21.02 9.53
CA ALA A 357 12.15 -21.49 10.09
C ALA A 357 12.01 -21.90 11.55
#